data_1da6eb6d2ecfbe742c7ff90c4aaeefdb
#
_entry.id   1da6eb6d2ecfbe742c7ff90c4aaeefdb
#
_cell.length_a   1.000
_cell.length_b   1.000
_cell.length_c   1.000
_cell.angle_alpha   90.00
_cell.angle_beta   90.00
_cell.angle_gamma   90.00
#
_symmetry.space_group_name_H-M   'P 1'
#
loop_
_entity.id
_entity.type
_entity.pdbx_description
1 polymer ?
#
loop_
_entity_poly.entity_id
_entity_poly.type
_entity_poly.pdbx_seq_one_letter_code
_entity_poly.pdbx_strand_id
1 'polypeptide(L)'
;MANLTRVGFVGDIVGRAGRSAVIQNLPKFKREFELDFIVANAENASGGFGLTATNAHELLGCGIDAITGGNHSFDKKDVVALMDALPIIRPYNHFAGTAGRGVINLMGHYGLPHTNNAFLEAERALKGCESENILIDFHAEATSEKNAFFRLFCGRVGAIAGTHTHVGTDDLQILKGTAYVSDVGLSGAFDGVIGMDSEAPVKSFLTGLKHSFKVNEKCRRIFQMVVFEFDDGRCTDAFKIRVIDGVSEPLVQRAVKFI
;
A
#
# COMPACT_ATOMS: atom_id res chain seq x y z
N MET A 1 -17.31 26.38 -2.39
CA MET A 1 -16.55 25.69 -1.33
C MET A 1 -15.70 24.67 -2.06
N ALA A 2 -14.39 24.60 -1.80
CA ALA A 2 -13.54 23.57 -2.37
C ALA A 2 -14.10 22.18 -1.96
N ASN A 3 -14.22 21.27 -2.90
CA ASN A 3 -14.70 19.91 -2.63
C ASN A 3 -13.49 19.06 -2.25
N LEU A 4 -13.00 19.26 -1.01
CA LEU A 4 -11.85 18.51 -0.51
C LEU A 4 -12.19 17.04 -0.37
N THR A 5 -11.37 16.18 -0.96
CA THR A 5 -11.48 14.72 -0.84
C THR A 5 -10.30 14.20 -0.01
N ARG A 6 -10.60 13.47 1.07
CA ARG A 6 -9.59 12.87 1.95
C ARG A 6 -9.51 11.37 1.75
N VAL A 7 -8.34 10.91 1.34
CA VAL A 7 -8.07 9.49 1.08
C VAL A 7 -7.05 8.95 2.06
N GLY A 8 -7.42 7.91 2.80
CA GLY A 8 -6.50 7.13 3.62
C GLY A 8 -5.88 6.01 2.80
N PHE A 9 -4.55 5.89 2.80
CA PHE A 9 -3.85 4.76 2.20
C PHE A 9 -3.10 3.97 3.27
N VAL A 10 -3.54 2.74 3.52
CA VAL A 10 -2.93 1.81 4.47
C VAL A 10 -1.84 1.02 3.76
N GLY A 11 -0.63 0.99 4.33
CA GLY A 11 0.48 0.21 3.78
C GLY A 11 0.27 -1.30 3.88
N ASP A 12 1.27 -2.06 3.45
CA ASP A 12 1.19 -3.52 3.31
C ASP A 12 0.64 -4.21 4.56
N ILE A 13 -0.54 -4.82 4.45
CA ILE A 13 -1.17 -5.56 5.55
C ILE A 13 -0.57 -6.95 5.61
N VAL A 14 0.19 -7.26 6.68
CA VAL A 14 0.91 -8.52 6.81
C VAL A 14 0.25 -9.45 7.82
N GLY A 15 -0.33 -10.53 7.36
CA GLY A 15 -0.90 -11.61 8.15
C GLY A 15 -2.00 -11.18 9.12
N ARG A 16 -2.26 -12.01 10.12
CA ARG A 16 -3.28 -11.76 11.14
C ARG A 16 -2.96 -10.53 11.99
N ALA A 17 -1.69 -10.33 12.33
CA ALA A 17 -1.28 -9.17 13.12
C ALA A 17 -1.63 -7.85 12.41
N GLY A 18 -1.40 -7.79 11.08
CA GLY A 18 -1.74 -6.63 10.26
C GLY A 18 -3.24 -6.39 10.15
N ARG A 19 -4.02 -7.43 9.83
CA ARG A 19 -5.48 -7.30 9.79
C ARG A 19 -6.04 -6.82 11.13
N SER A 20 -5.57 -7.40 12.26
CA SER A 20 -6.01 -6.97 13.58
C SER A 20 -5.64 -5.52 13.89
N ALA A 21 -4.44 -5.07 13.51
CA ALA A 21 -4.03 -3.69 13.68
C ALA A 21 -4.92 -2.71 12.89
N VAL A 22 -5.25 -3.08 11.64
CA VAL A 22 -6.14 -2.29 10.77
C VAL A 22 -7.55 -2.22 11.35
N ILE A 23 -8.15 -3.35 11.67
CA ILE A 23 -9.53 -3.42 12.21
C ILE A 23 -9.66 -2.61 13.51
N GLN A 24 -8.63 -2.62 14.35
CA GLN A 24 -8.64 -1.88 15.61
C GLN A 24 -8.50 -0.37 15.42
N ASN A 25 -7.68 0.10 14.48
CA ASN A 25 -7.32 1.50 14.38
C ASN A 25 -8.08 2.26 13.30
N LEU A 26 -8.36 1.63 12.16
CA LEU A 26 -8.94 2.29 10.99
C LEU A 26 -10.27 3.01 11.28
N PRO A 27 -11.25 2.41 11.98
CA PRO A 27 -12.53 3.09 12.23
C PRO A 27 -12.41 4.37 13.06
N LYS A 28 -11.40 4.44 13.94
CA LYS A 28 -11.09 5.67 14.71
C LYS A 28 -10.60 6.77 13.76
N PHE A 29 -9.59 6.48 12.97
CA PHE A 29 -8.98 7.48 12.09
C PHE A 29 -9.87 7.86 10.91
N LYS A 30 -10.73 6.94 10.42
CA LYS A 30 -11.75 7.28 9.41
C LYS A 30 -12.66 8.40 9.90
N ARG A 31 -13.09 8.35 11.17
CA ARG A 31 -13.93 9.40 11.77
C ARG A 31 -13.13 10.65 12.15
N GLU A 32 -11.95 10.48 12.76
CA GLU A 32 -11.13 11.59 13.27
C GLU A 32 -10.67 12.53 12.15
N PHE A 33 -10.31 11.96 10.99
CA PHE A 33 -9.85 12.71 9.82
C PHE A 33 -10.90 12.86 8.73
N GLU A 34 -12.14 12.42 8.98
CA GLU A 34 -13.25 12.51 8.03
C GLU A 34 -12.84 11.96 6.65
N LEU A 35 -12.31 10.71 6.63
CA LEU A 35 -11.84 10.09 5.40
C LEU A 35 -13.01 9.67 4.51
N ASP A 36 -13.04 10.17 3.29
CA ASP A 36 -14.05 9.86 2.27
C ASP A 36 -13.82 8.49 1.67
N PHE A 37 -12.54 8.10 1.48
CA PHE A 37 -12.17 6.87 0.82
C PHE A 37 -10.92 6.25 1.48
N ILE A 38 -10.88 4.91 1.54
CA ILE A 38 -9.77 4.17 2.12
C ILE A 38 -9.30 3.09 1.17
N VAL A 39 -8.02 3.16 0.82
CA VAL A 39 -7.30 2.15 0.04
C VAL A 39 -6.32 1.43 0.94
N ALA A 40 -6.10 0.13 0.72
CA ALA A 40 -5.11 -0.63 1.47
C ALA A 40 -4.40 -1.65 0.58
N ASN A 41 -3.08 -1.77 0.69
CA ASN A 41 -2.38 -2.90 0.10
C ASN A 41 -2.53 -4.13 1.00
N ALA A 42 -3.13 -5.21 0.49
CA ALA A 42 -3.41 -6.41 1.25
C ALA A 42 -2.83 -7.69 0.63
N GLU A 43 -1.84 -7.57 -0.24
CA GLU A 43 -1.23 -8.73 -0.89
C GLU A 43 -0.57 -9.73 0.08
N ASN A 44 -0.26 -9.28 1.31
CA ASN A 44 0.38 -10.08 2.35
C ASN A 44 -0.57 -10.46 3.50
N ALA A 45 -1.87 -10.15 3.38
CA ALA A 45 -2.83 -10.23 4.47
C ALA A 45 -3.15 -11.67 4.94
N SER A 46 -2.89 -12.70 4.12
CA SER A 46 -3.24 -14.09 4.44
C SER A 46 -1.99 -14.95 4.67
N GLY A 47 -1.53 -14.99 5.92
CA GLY A 47 -0.36 -15.77 6.31
C GLY A 47 0.96 -15.21 5.79
N GLY A 48 1.00 -13.93 5.44
CA GLY A 48 2.16 -13.21 4.94
C GLY A 48 2.34 -13.27 3.42
N PHE A 49 1.51 -14.03 2.69
CA PHE A 49 1.59 -14.20 1.24
C PHE A 49 0.18 -14.38 0.65
N GLY A 50 -0.23 -13.45 -0.20
CA GLY A 50 -1.53 -13.46 -0.84
C GLY A 50 -2.67 -12.97 0.04
N LEU A 51 -3.86 -12.92 -0.53
CA LEU A 51 -5.12 -12.55 0.09
C LEU A 51 -6.14 -13.66 -0.13
N THR A 52 -6.79 -14.17 0.92
CA THR A 52 -7.90 -15.11 0.77
C THR A 52 -9.23 -14.37 0.65
N ALA A 53 -10.24 -15.01 0.07
CA ALA A 53 -11.60 -14.47 -0.02
C ALA A 53 -12.15 -14.05 1.35
N THR A 54 -11.99 -14.88 2.37
CA THR A 54 -12.43 -14.59 3.75
C THR A 54 -11.76 -13.32 4.29
N ASN A 55 -10.44 -13.18 4.12
CA ASN A 55 -9.71 -12.01 4.62
C ASN A 55 -10.01 -10.74 3.80
N ALA A 56 -10.31 -10.88 2.51
CA ALA A 56 -10.80 -9.77 1.69
C ALA A 56 -12.12 -9.21 2.23
N HIS A 57 -13.10 -10.10 2.49
CA HIS A 57 -14.37 -9.68 3.09
C HIS A 57 -14.21 -9.09 4.50
N GLU A 58 -13.31 -9.63 5.32
CA GLU A 58 -12.99 -9.08 6.65
C GLU A 58 -12.47 -7.63 6.54
N LEU A 59 -11.53 -7.37 5.62
CA LEU A 59 -10.93 -6.06 5.41
C LEU A 59 -11.92 -5.05 4.81
N LEU A 60 -12.68 -5.45 3.80
CA LEU A 60 -13.73 -4.59 3.24
C LEU A 60 -14.81 -4.28 4.29
N GLY A 61 -15.18 -5.26 5.10
CA GLY A 61 -16.15 -5.09 6.19
C GLY A 61 -15.68 -4.14 7.31
N CYS A 62 -14.39 -3.91 7.47
CA CYS A 62 -13.89 -2.93 8.46
C CYS A 62 -13.80 -1.49 7.92
N GLY A 63 -14.20 -1.25 6.67
CA GLY A 63 -14.32 0.08 6.07
C GLY A 63 -13.22 0.45 5.09
N ILE A 64 -12.47 -0.54 4.56
CA ILE A 64 -11.62 -0.37 3.37
C ILE A 64 -12.52 -0.37 2.14
N ASP A 65 -12.36 0.62 1.27
CA ASP A 65 -13.18 0.82 0.08
C ASP A 65 -12.56 0.14 -1.17
N ALA A 66 -11.22 0.05 -1.23
CA ALA A 66 -10.51 -0.68 -2.28
C ALA A 66 -9.22 -1.34 -1.74
N ILE A 67 -8.93 -2.52 -2.28
CA ILE A 67 -7.73 -3.31 -1.94
C ILE A 67 -6.80 -3.32 -3.15
N THR A 68 -5.54 -2.94 -2.94
CA THR A 68 -4.47 -3.09 -3.92
C THR A 68 -3.62 -4.33 -3.63
N GLY A 69 -2.81 -4.73 -4.59
CA GLY A 69 -1.91 -5.86 -4.50
C GLY A 69 -0.53 -5.56 -5.07
N GLY A 70 0.27 -6.61 -5.23
CA GLY A 70 1.63 -6.58 -5.77
C GLY A 70 2.04 -7.96 -6.28
N ASN A 71 3.26 -8.39 -5.97
CA ASN A 71 3.81 -9.67 -6.44
C ASN A 71 3.13 -10.92 -5.85
N HIS A 72 2.39 -10.79 -4.74
CA HIS A 72 1.64 -11.87 -4.11
C HIS A 72 0.14 -11.88 -4.43
N SER A 73 -0.32 -11.03 -5.36
CA SER A 73 -1.76 -10.89 -5.71
C SER A 73 -2.44 -12.19 -6.10
N PHE A 74 -1.70 -13.16 -6.64
CA PHE A 74 -2.24 -14.42 -7.16
C PHE A 74 -1.85 -15.67 -6.34
N ASP A 75 -1.23 -15.50 -5.17
CA ASP A 75 -0.77 -16.64 -4.34
C ASP A 75 -1.91 -17.43 -3.72
N LYS A 76 -3.12 -16.86 -3.61
CA LYS A 76 -4.32 -17.53 -3.12
C LYS A 76 -5.37 -17.65 -4.22
N LYS A 77 -5.70 -18.88 -4.61
CA LYS A 77 -6.60 -19.15 -5.74
C LYS A 77 -8.05 -18.74 -5.50
N ASP A 78 -8.51 -18.78 -4.26
CA ASP A 78 -9.89 -18.47 -3.89
C ASP A 78 -10.26 -17.00 -4.12
N VAL A 79 -9.34 -16.06 -3.91
CA VAL A 79 -9.60 -14.63 -4.17
C VAL A 79 -9.59 -14.30 -5.65
N VAL A 80 -8.84 -15.04 -6.47
CA VAL A 80 -8.72 -14.77 -7.91
C VAL A 80 -10.10 -14.80 -8.60
N ALA A 81 -10.97 -15.73 -8.19
CA ALA A 81 -12.33 -15.83 -8.71
C ALA A 81 -13.23 -14.64 -8.31
N LEU A 82 -12.85 -13.87 -7.29
CA LEU A 82 -13.62 -12.74 -6.76
C LEU A 82 -13.06 -11.38 -7.18
N MET A 83 -11.90 -11.32 -7.83
CA MET A 83 -11.24 -10.06 -8.18
C MET A 83 -12.09 -9.16 -9.09
N ASP A 84 -12.98 -9.73 -9.90
CA ASP A 84 -13.88 -8.95 -10.75
C ASP A 84 -15.15 -8.52 -10.02
N ALA A 85 -15.53 -9.21 -8.93
CA ALA A 85 -16.74 -8.96 -8.17
C ALA A 85 -16.51 -8.04 -6.95
N LEU A 86 -15.31 -8.06 -6.38
CA LEU A 86 -14.91 -7.25 -5.24
C LEU A 86 -14.04 -6.06 -5.68
N PRO A 87 -13.93 -4.99 -4.88
CA PRO A 87 -13.05 -3.86 -5.16
C PRO A 87 -11.58 -4.23 -4.88
N ILE A 88 -11.09 -5.27 -5.55
CA ILE A 88 -9.70 -5.76 -5.47
C ILE A 88 -9.00 -5.44 -6.78
N ILE A 89 -7.94 -4.67 -6.70
CA ILE A 89 -7.19 -4.13 -7.82
C ILE A 89 -5.83 -4.84 -7.88
N ARG A 90 -5.56 -5.53 -8.98
CA ARG A 90 -4.23 -6.08 -9.26
C ARG A 90 -3.31 -5.04 -9.88
N PRO A 91 -1.98 -5.25 -9.89
CA PRO A 91 -1.09 -4.38 -10.66
C PRO A 91 -1.50 -4.32 -12.15
N TYR A 92 -1.65 -3.10 -12.67
CA TYR A 92 -2.12 -2.84 -14.03
C TYR A 92 -1.18 -3.41 -15.10
N ASN A 93 0.12 -3.40 -14.82
CA ASN A 93 1.17 -3.88 -15.72
C ASN A 93 1.37 -5.41 -15.74
N HIS A 94 0.45 -6.20 -15.18
CA HIS A 94 0.39 -7.62 -15.46
C HIS A 94 0.00 -7.90 -16.94
N PHE A 95 0.38 -9.08 -17.43
CA PHE A 95 0.10 -9.49 -18.80
C PHE A 95 -1.40 -9.49 -19.15
N ALA A 96 -1.71 -9.25 -20.42
CA ALA A 96 -3.09 -9.29 -20.92
C ALA A 96 -3.75 -10.64 -20.61
N GLY A 97 -5.01 -10.61 -20.18
CA GLY A 97 -5.78 -11.80 -19.80
C GLY A 97 -5.58 -12.28 -18.36
N THR A 98 -4.74 -11.61 -17.58
CA THR A 98 -4.65 -11.85 -16.13
C THR A 98 -5.97 -11.47 -15.46
N ALA A 99 -6.48 -12.30 -14.55
CA ALA A 99 -7.72 -12.06 -13.81
C ALA A 99 -7.67 -10.75 -12.99
N GLY A 100 -8.82 -10.12 -12.79
CA GLY A 100 -9.00 -8.90 -12.00
C GLY A 100 -8.76 -7.61 -12.79
N ARG A 101 -9.20 -6.50 -12.22
CA ARG A 101 -9.05 -5.16 -12.78
C ARG A 101 -7.73 -4.55 -12.34
N GLY A 102 -7.05 -3.83 -13.23
CA GLY A 102 -5.89 -3.02 -12.90
C GLY A 102 -6.24 -1.55 -13.13
N VAL A 103 -6.34 -0.76 -12.06
CA VAL A 103 -6.46 0.69 -12.13
C VAL A 103 -5.46 1.25 -11.14
N ILE A 104 -4.47 1.90 -11.66
CA ILE A 104 -3.42 2.68 -10.97
C ILE A 104 -2.80 2.00 -9.72
N ASN A 105 -2.67 0.69 -9.75
CA ASN A 105 -1.73 -0.10 -9.00
C ASN A 105 -0.70 -0.63 -9.99
N LEU A 106 0.57 -0.42 -9.75
CA LEU A 106 1.66 -0.77 -10.66
C LEU A 106 2.77 -1.48 -9.90
N MET A 107 3.41 -2.45 -10.53
CA MET A 107 4.53 -3.18 -9.97
C MET A 107 5.83 -2.82 -10.67
N GLY A 108 6.88 -2.49 -9.89
CA GLY A 108 8.22 -2.20 -10.38
C GLY A 108 8.92 -3.43 -10.96
N HIS A 109 10.09 -3.20 -11.56
CA HIS A 109 10.85 -4.25 -12.22
C HIS A 109 11.99 -4.84 -11.38
N TYR A 110 12.58 -4.03 -10.52
CA TYR A 110 13.76 -4.42 -9.76
C TYR A 110 13.39 -5.43 -8.65
N GLY A 111 13.95 -6.63 -8.74
CA GLY A 111 13.77 -7.67 -7.72
C GLY A 111 12.38 -8.31 -7.68
N LEU A 112 11.48 -7.91 -8.55
CA LEU A 112 10.10 -8.40 -8.63
C LEU A 112 9.86 -9.26 -9.86
N PRO A 113 8.79 -10.09 -9.89
CA PRO A 113 8.44 -10.88 -11.06
C PRO A 113 8.27 -10.03 -12.32
N HIS A 114 8.56 -10.60 -13.48
CA HIS A 114 8.44 -9.90 -14.75
C HIS A 114 6.99 -9.46 -15.03
N THR A 115 6.84 -8.16 -15.30
CA THR A 115 5.61 -7.52 -15.77
C THR A 115 5.94 -6.61 -16.94
N ASN A 116 4.92 -6.00 -17.55
CA ASN A 116 5.14 -4.92 -18.50
C ASN A 116 5.78 -3.71 -17.80
N ASN A 117 6.44 -2.84 -18.57
CA ASN A 117 7.11 -1.66 -18.04
C ASN A 117 6.12 -0.73 -17.31
N ALA A 118 6.29 -0.56 -16.00
CA ALA A 118 5.39 0.21 -15.14
C ALA A 118 5.24 1.67 -15.58
N PHE A 119 6.30 2.28 -16.08
CA PHE A 119 6.30 3.67 -16.54
C PHE A 119 5.44 3.85 -17.80
N LEU A 120 5.57 2.94 -18.76
CA LEU A 120 4.78 2.96 -20.00
C LEU A 120 3.32 2.57 -19.75
N GLU A 121 3.07 1.64 -18.86
CA GLU A 121 1.71 1.23 -18.51
C GLU A 121 0.99 2.31 -17.68
N ALA A 122 1.70 3.05 -16.81
CA ALA A 122 1.15 4.23 -16.15
C ALA A 122 0.71 5.30 -17.16
N GLU A 123 1.52 5.57 -18.18
CA GLU A 123 1.15 6.49 -19.28
C GLU A 123 -0.14 6.03 -20.01
N ARG A 124 -0.31 4.73 -20.20
CA ARG A 124 -1.52 4.18 -20.83
C ARG A 124 -2.73 4.30 -19.92
N ALA A 125 -2.57 3.95 -18.64
CA ALA A 125 -3.64 4.03 -17.65
C ALA A 125 -4.15 5.47 -17.48
N LEU A 126 -3.25 6.44 -17.40
CA LEU A 126 -3.60 7.85 -17.26
C LEU A 126 -4.38 8.41 -18.45
N LYS A 127 -4.11 7.94 -19.68
CA LYS A 127 -4.87 8.36 -20.87
C LYS A 127 -6.34 7.93 -20.85
N GLY A 128 -6.66 6.84 -20.13
CA GLY A 128 -8.02 6.33 -19.97
C GLY A 128 -8.69 6.72 -18.66
N CYS A 129 -8.03 7.54 -17.83
CA CYS A 129 -8.56 7.93 -16.52
C CYS A 129 -9.41 9.20 -16.66
N GLU A 130 -10.67 9.12 -16.24
CA GLU A 130 -11.61 10.25 -16.24
C GLU A 130 -11.59 11.03 -14.90
N SER A 131 -10.98 10.46 -13.86
CA SER A 131 -10.90 11.09 -12.53
C SER A 131 -9.75 12.09 -12.46
N GLU A 132 -9.98 13.22 -11.83
CA GLU A 132 -8.94 14.21 -11.51
C GLU A 132 -8.13 13.78 -10.28
N ASN A 133 -8.78 13.21 -9.25
CA ASN A 133 -8.13 12.72 -8.04
C ASN A 133 -7.49 11.36 -8.28
N ILE A 134 -6.21 11.33 -8.65
CA ILE A 134 -5.47 10.12 -8.98
C ILE A 134 -4.47 9.80 -7.88
N LEU A 135 -4.64 8.64 -7.26
CA LEU A 135 -3.69 8.02 -6.34
C LEU A 135 -3.10 6.76 -6.98
N ILE A 136 -1.78 6.67 -7.05
CA ILE A 136 -1.05 5.50 -7.55
C ILE A 136 -0.44 4.74 -6.36
N ASP A 137 -0.75 3.43 -6.26
CA ASP A 137 0.05 2.49 -5.47
C ASP A 137 1.18 1.97 -6.37
N PHE A 138 2.43 2.34 -6.04
CA PHE A 138 3.60 1.86 -6.75
C PHE A 138 4.36 0.83 -5.91
N HIS A 139 4.01 -0.43 -6.15
CA HIS A 139 4.55 -1.58 -5.46
C HIS A 139 5.92 -1.97 -6.05
N ALA A 140 7.00 -1.49 -5.47
CA ALA A 140 8.35 -1.64 -6.01
C ALA A 140 9.41 -1.81 -4.91
N GLU A 141 10.46 -2.57 -5.20
CA GLU A 141 11.58 -2.80 -4.29
C GLU A 141 12.54 -1.60 -4.27
N ALA A 142 13.00 -1.15 -5.45
CA ALA A 142 14.08 -0.20 -5.53
C ALA A 142 13.64 1.25 -5.29
N THR A 143 14.22 1.90 -4.28
CA THR A 143 14.00 3.33 -3.99
C THR A 143 14.31 4.22 -5.20
N SER A 144 15.35 3.89 -5.98
CA SER A 144 15.70 4.64 -7.20
C SER A 144 14.62 4.55 -8.27
N GLU A 145 13.97 3.39 -8.44
CA GLU A 145 12.86 3.20 -9.36
C GLU A 145 11.63 4.00 -8.90
N LYS A 146 11.30 3.95 -7.60
CA LYS A 146 10.21 4.75 -7.00
C LYS A 146 10.42 6.25 -7.19
N ASN A 147 11.64 6.75 -6.93
CA ASN A 147 11.98 8.15 -7.15
C ASN A 147 11.90 8.56 -8.63
N ALA A 148 12.42 7.74 -9.55
CA ALA A 148 12.34 8.00 -10.98
C ALA A 148 10.88 8.06 -11.45
N PHE A 149 10.03 7.14 -10.96
CA PHE A 149 8.60 7.12 -11.23
C PHE A 149 7.93 8.41 -10.72
N PHE A 150 8.20 8.82 -9.48
CA PHE A 150 7.70 10.08 -8.96
C PHE A 150 8.12 11.28 -9.82
N ARG A 151 9.39 11.38 -10.22
CA ARG A 151 9.86 12.50 -11.04
C ARG A 151 9.18 12.59 -12.40
N LEU A 152 8.84 11.46 -13.00
CA LEU A 152 8.13 11.42 -14.29
C LEU A 152 6.67 11.87 -14.17
N PHE A 153 5.98 11.46 -13.08
CA PHE A 153 4.54 11.71 -12.91
C PHE A 153 4.21 12.89 -12.00
N CYS A 154 5.22 13.55 -11.42
CA CYS A 154 5.06 14.73 -10.57
C CYS A 154 4.36 15.88 -11.32
N GLY A 155 3.30 16.42 -10.74
CA GLY A 155 2.43 17.45 -11.33
C GLY A 155 1.37 16.90 -12.30
N ARG A 156 1.29 15.56 -12.46
CA ARG A 156 0.36 14.89 -13.37
C ARG A 156 -0.66 14.01 -12.67
N VAL A 157 -0.38 13.66 -11.42
CA VAL A 157 -1.25 12.86 -10.53
C VAL A 157 -1.28 13.49 -9.16
N GLY A 158 -2.32 13.21 -8.38
CA GLY A 158 -2.48 13.78 -7.04
C GLY A 158 -1.56 13.15 -6.01
N ALA A 159 -1.36 11.82 -6.04
CA ALA A 159 -0.47 11.16 -5.09
C ALA A 159 0.16 9.87 -5.66
N ILE A 160 1.36 9.55 -5.17
CA ILE A 160 2.06 8.28 -5.41
C ILE A 160 2.50 7.74 -4.05
N ALA A 161 1.94 6.60 -3.66
CA ALA A 161 2.28 5.87 -2.44
C ALA A 161 3.09 4.63 -2.81
N GLY A 162 4.33 4.55 -2.34
CA GLY A 162 5.13 3.35 -2.48
C GLY A 162 4.77 2.28 -1.46
N THR A 163 4.87 1.01 -1.85
CA THR A 163 4.64 -0.19 -1.03
C THR A 163 5.72 -1.23 -1.30
N HIS A 164 5.68 -2.40 -0.70
CA HIS A 164 6.53 -3.58 -0.86
C HIS A 164 7.63 -3.75 0.18
N THR A 165 8.41 -2.72 0.51
CA THR A 165 9.60 -2.92 1.38
C THR A 165 9.22 -3.15 2.84
N HIS A 166 7.96 -2.84 3.22
CA HIS A 166 7.43 -2.95 4.57
C HIS A 166 8.07 -1.97 5.58
N VAL A 167 9.00 -1.12 5.14
CA VAL A 167 9.67 -0.12 5.99
C VAL A 167 9.18 1.26 5.63
N GLY A 168 8.35 1.84 6.49
CA GLY A 168 7.82 3.17 6.25
C GLY A 168 8.91 4.25 6.25
N THR A 169 9.05 4.95 5.13
CA THR A 169 10.06 6.00 4.92
C THR A 169 9.61 7.36 5.44
N ASP A 170 10.54 8.26 5.65
CA ASP A 170 10.34 9.60 6.18
C ASP A 170 10.33 10.71 5.11
N ASP A 171 10.31 10.32 3.83
CA ASP A 171 10.40 11.20 2.67
C ASP A 171 9.06 11.72 2.14
N LEU A 172 8.00 11.68 2.98
CA LEU A 172 6.69 12.19 2.59
C LEU A 172 6.77 13.67 2.19
N GLN A 173 6.43 13.97 0.95
CA GLN A 173 6.56 15.30 0.36
C GLN A 173 5.41 15.62 -0.59
N ILE A 174 5.19 16.91 -0.84
CA ILE A 174 4.30 17.41 -1.90
C ILE A 174 5.12 18.33 -2.80
N LEU A 175 5.16 18.01 -4.09
CA LEU A 175 5.81 18.80 -5.13
C LEU A 175 4.86 18.97 -6.32
N LYS A 176 4.66 20.21 -6.78
CA LYS A 176 3.76 20.54 -7.90
C LYS A 176 2.33 19.97 -7.75
N GLY A 177 1.83 19.81 -6.51
CA GLY A 177 0.52 19.23 -6.24
C GLY A 177 0.47 17.70 -6.30
N THR A 178 1.60 17.01 -6.39
CA THR A 178 1.70 15.56 -6.26
C THR A 178 2.33 15.20 -4.91
N ALA A 179 1.60 14.48 -4.07
CA ALA A 179 2.18 13.86 -2.88
C ALA A 179 2.98 12.61 -3.24
N TYR A 180 4.06 12.37 -2.49
CA TYR A 180 4.91 11.19 -2.67
C TYR A 180 5.47 10.70 -1.35
N VAL A 181 5.51 9.39 -1.19
CA VAL A 181 6.27 8.67 -0.16
C VAL A 181 6.88 7.42 -0.78
N SER A 182 8.16 7.15 -0.53
CA SER A 182 8.84 5.96 -1.07
C SER A 182 8.24 4.66 -0.57
N ASP A 183 7.84 4.61 0.71
CA ASP A 183 7.11 3.47 1.25
C ASP A 183 6.25 3.88 2.45
N VAL A 184 4.98 3.47 2.41
CA VAL A 184 4.04 3.70 3.51
C VAL A 184 4.42 2.87 4.73
N GLY A 185 5.02 1.72 4.50
CA GLY A 185 5.38 0.74 5.52
C GLY A 185 4.29 -0.29 5.76
N LEU A 186 4.60 -1.30 6.57
CA LEU A 186 3.65 -2.37 6.86
C LEU A 186 2.65 -1.99 7.95
N SER A 187 1.47 -2.58 7.89
CA SER A 187 0.60 -2.82 9.04
C SER A 187 0.72 -4.30 9.41
N GLY A 188 1.29 -4.61 10.60
CA GLY A 188 1.64 -6.00 10.92
C GLY A 188 2.41 -6.15 12.22
N ALA A 189 3.24 -7.22 12.28
CA ALA A 189 4.14 -7.44 13.40
C ALA A 189 5.29 -6.40 13.36
N PHE A 190 5.40 -5.60 14.41
CA PHE A 190 6.50 -4.65 14.58
C PHE A 190 7.80 -5.37 14.97
N ASP A 191 7.68 -6.38 15.84
CA ASP A 191 8.81 -7.21 16.26
C ASP A 191 9.04 -8.31 15.20
N GLY A 192 10.29 -8.43 14.74
CA GLY A 192 10.67 -9.41 13.74
C GLY A 192 11.29 -8.81 12.48
N VAL A 193 11.25 -9.54 11.37
CA VAL A 193 11.84 -9.12 10.10
C VAL A 193 10.71 -8.85 9.10
N ILE A 194 10.45 -7.59 8.82
CA ILE A 194 9.43 -7.10 7.87
C ILE A 194 8.05 -7.77 8.03
N GLY A 195 7.60 -7.97 9.29
CA GLY A 195 6.33 -8.62 9.61
C GLY A 195 6.40 -10.12 9.83
N MET A 196 7.53 -10.77 9.51
CA MET A 196 7.77 -12.19 9.74
C MET A 196 8.47 -12.41 11.08
N ASP A 197 8.36 -13.65 11.61
CA ASP A 197 9.21 -14.10 12.71
C ASP A 197 10.68 -13.98 12.34
N SER A 198 11.56 -13.67 13.30
CA SER A 198 12.97 -13.37 13.04
C SER A 198 13.83 -14.60 12.81
N GLU A 199 13.45 -15.77 13.31
CA GLU A 199 14.30 -16.97 13.30
C GLU A 199 14.67 -17.42 11.87
N ALA A 200 13.66 -17.64 11.03
CA ALA A 200 13.88 -18.17 9.69
C ALA A 200 14.59 -17.14 8.75
N PRO A 201 14.23 -15.86 8.73
CA PRO A 201 14.98 -14.86 7.95
C PRO A 201 16.45 -14.75 8.39
N VAL A 202 16.72 -14.63 9.68
CA VAL A 202 18.10 -14.56 10.20
C VAL A 202 18.90 -15.78 9.81
N LYS A 203 18.33 -16.99 9.98
CA LYS A 203 18.98 -18.23 9.57
C LYS A 203 19.24 -18.29 8.07
N SER A 204 18.31 -17.79 7.24
CA SER A 204 18.51 -17.72 5.79
C SER A 204 19.71 -16.84 5.42
N PHE A 205 19.84 -15.68 6.04
CA PHE A 205 20.98 -14.77 5.78
C PHE A 205 22.31 -15.34 6.28
N LEU A 206 22.30 -16.01 7.43
CA LEU A 206 23.53 -16.60 7.99
C LEU A 206 24.04 -17.80 7.18
N THR A 207 23.14 -18.58 6.60
CA THR A 207 23.49 -19.85 5.94
C THR A 207 23.46 -19.79 4.42
N GLY A 208 22.87 -18.75 3.83
CA GLY A 208 22.57 -18.69 2.40
C GLY A 208 21.49 -19.69 1.94
N LEU A 209 20.88 -20.44 2.85
CA LEU A 209 19.84 -21.43 2.53
C LEU A 209 18.45 -20.82 2.71
N LYS A 210 17.53 -21.19 1.81
CA LYS A 210 16.13 -20.74 1.87
C LYS A 210 15.40 -21.47 3.01
N HIS A 211 14.81 -20.74 3.94
CA HIS A 211 13.94 -21.22 5.00
C HIS A 211 12.51 -20.70 4.81
N SER A 212 11.51 -21.47 5.29
CA SER A 212 10.11 -21.04 5.23
C SER A 212 9.82 -19.98 6.28
N PHE A 213 9.41 -18.80 5.85
CA PHE A 213 9.05 -17.69 6.73
C PHE A 213 7.64 -17.88 7.30
N LYS A 214 7.46 -17.44 8.54
CA LYS A 214 6.16 -17.45 9.23
C LYS A 214 5.87 -16.05 9.74
N VAL A 215 4.61 -15.66 9.69
CA VAL A 215 4.17 -14.39 10.30
C VAL A 215 4.33 -14.46 11.80
N ASN A 216 4.87 -13.42 12.41
CA ASN A 216 4.93 -13.29 13.86
C ASN A 216 3.54 -12.92 14.40
N GLU A 217 2.89 -13.85 15.13
CA GLU A 217 1.56 -13.61 15.72
C GLU A 217 1.62 -13.14 17.17
N LYS A 218 2.74 -13.38 17.89
CA LYS A 218 2.98 -12.94 19.27
C LYS A 218 3.94 -11.76 19.30
N CYS A 219 3.44 -10.59 18.93
CA CYS A 219 4.25 -9.42 18.69
C CYS A 219 3.54 -8.13 19.12
N ARG A 220 4.30 -7.06 19.29
CA ARG A 220 3.75 -5.71 19.19
C ARG A 220 3.33 -5.48 17.73
N ARG A 221 2.19 -4.87 17.54
CA ARG A 221 1.69 -4.57 16.19
C ARG A 221 1.99 -3.13 15.85
N ILE A 222 2.15 -2.88 14.56
CA ILE A 222 2.18 -1.54 13.98
C ILE A 222 1.03 -1.38 13.00
N PHE A 223 0.40 -0.21 13.00
CA PHE A 223 -0.51 0.26 11.96
C PHE A 223 0.10 1.49 11.30
N GLN A 224 0.15 1.53 9.97
CA GLN A 224 0.67 2.65 9.21
C GLN A 224 -0.30 3.05 8.10
N MET A 225 -0.58 4.34 8.02
CA MET A 225 -1.45 4.93 7.01
C MET A 225 -0.92 6.31 6.62
N VAL A 226 -1.04 6.67 5.35
CA VAL A 226 -0.89 8.06 4.88
C VAL A 226 -2.28 8.60 4.53
N VAL A 227 -2.55 9.81 4.96
CA VAL A 227 -3.75 10.57 4.56
C VAL A 227 -3.33 11.60 3.53
N PHE A 228 -4.05 11.63 2.42
CA PHE A 228 -3.89 12.60 1.35
C PHE A 228 -5.17 13.46 1.27
N GLU A 229 -5.02 14.76 1.18
CA GLU A 229 -6.11 15.69 0.96
C GLU A 229 -6.00 16.26 -0.45
N PHE A 230 -7.04 16.04 -1.26
CA PHE A 230 -7.09 16.47 -2.66
C PHE A 230 -8.06 17.62 -2.83
N ASP A 231 -7.65 18.59 -3.64
CA ASP A 231 -8.48 19.66 -4.20
C ASP A 231 -8.22 19.71 -5.71
N ASP A 232 -9.25 19.42 -6.50
CA ASP A 232 -9.21 19.49 -7.97
C ASP A 232 -7.99 18.75 -8.57
N GLY A 233 -7.85 17.47 -8.21
CA GLY A 233 -6.78 16.59 -8.71
C GLY A 233 -5.40 16.81 -8.10
N ARG A 234 -5.22 17.82 -7.25
CA ARG A 234 -3.95 18.15 -6.60
C ARG A 234 -3.96 17.78 -5.13
N CYS A 235 -2.89 17.19 -4.64
CA CYS A 235 -2.72 17.01 -3.21
C CYS A 235 -2.30 18.33 -2.56
N THR A 236 -3.12 18.82 -1.63
CA THR A 236 -2.90 20.08 -0.90
C THR A 236 -2.31 19.88 0.47
N ASP A 237 -2.58 18.72 1.10
CA ASP A 237 -1.97 18.30 2.35
C ASP A 237 -1.79 16.77 2.40
N ALA A 238 -0.77 16.32 3.13
CA ALA A 238 -0.57 14.91 3.41
C ALA A 238 0.14 14.71 4.75
N PHE A 239 -0.21 13.63 5.45
CA PHE A 239 0.47 13.24 6.67
C PHE A 239 0.41 11.72 6.87
N LYS A 240 1.45 11.18 7.50
CA LYS A 240 1.59 9.78 7.83
C LYS A 240 1.32 9.56 9.31
N ILE A 241 0.57 8.50 9.62
CA ILE A 241 0.23 8.08 10.97
C ILE A 241 0.86 6.72 11.22
N ARG A 242 1.48 6.55 12.38
CA ARG A 242 1.96 5.27 12.90
C ARG A 242 1.43 5.05 14.30
N VAL A 243 0.80 3.91 14.53
CA VAL A 243 0.38 3.44 15.86
C VAL A 243 1.15 2.17 16.17
N ILE A 244 1.81 2.12 17.30
CA ILE A 244 2.60 0.96 17.73
C ILE A 244 2.09 0.52 19.09
N ASP A 245 1.81 -0.77 19.26
CA ASP A 245 1.40 -1.34 20.55
C ASP A 245 2.42 -0.98 21.64
N GLY A 246 1.94 -0.45 22.76
CA GLY A 246 2.77 0.00 23.89
C GLY A 246 3.31 1.43 23.77
N VAL A 247 3.04 2.14 22.67
CA VAL A 247 3.29 3.58 22.55
C VAL A 247 1.97 4.32 22.76
N SER A 248 1.95 5.29 23.69
CA SER A 248 0.72 5.96 24.15
C SER A 248 0.05 6.81 23.08
N GLU A 249 0.84 7.48 22.23
CA GLU A 249 0.34 8.41 21.24
C GLU A 249 0.73 7.98 19.82
N PRO A 250 -0.15 8.20 18.82
CA PRO A 250 0.21 8.02 17.43
C PRO A 250 1.38 8.94 17.03
N LEU A 251 2.31 8.41 16.27
CA LEU A 251 3.37 9.21 15.66
C LEU A 251 2.86 9.78 14.34
N VAL A 252 2.85 11.11 14.23
CA VAL A 252 2.37 11.81 13.03
C VAL A 252 3.52 12.55 12.37
N GLN A 253 3.69 12.30 11.07
CA GLN A 253 4.68 12.98 10.21
C GLN A 253 3.93 13.72 9.10
N ARG A 254 4.09 15.06 9.03
CA ARG A 254 3.54 15.87 7.95
C ARG A 254 4.44 15.89 6.73
N ALA A 255 3.85 16.05 5.57
CA ALA A 255 4.56 16.19 4.31
C ALA A 255 5.40 17.48 4.28
N VAL A 256 6.60 17.37 3.70
CA VAL A 256 7.38 18.56 3.30
C VAL A 256 6.77 19.11 2.00
N LYS A 257 6.35 20.39 2.02
CA LYS A 257 5.72 21.03 0.85
C LYS A 257 6.77 21.89 0.11
N PHE A 258 6.95 21.59 -1.16
CA PHE A 258 7.79 22.37 -2.06
C PHE A 258 6.90 23.24 -2.97
N ILE A 259 7.29 24.49 -3.12
CA ILE A 259 6.61 25.48 -3.96
C ILE A 259 6.95 25.23 -5.43
#